data_60c89495a2729029440384cd49584f72
#
_entry.id   60c89495a2729029440384cd49584f72
#
_cell.length_a   1.000
_cell.length_b   1.000
_cell.length_c   1.000
_cell.angle_alpha   90.00
_cell.angle_beta   90.00
_cell.angle_gamma   90.00
#
_symmetry.space_group_name_H-M   'P 1'
#
loop_
_entity.id
_entity.type
_entity.pdbx_description
1 polymer ?
#
loop_
_entity_poly.entity_id
_entity_poly.type
_entity_poly.pdbx_seq_one_letter_code
_entity_poly.pdbx_strand_id
1 'polypeptide(L)'
;VISELLAPALAYIHGHFADDISLNDLAEMCGISKSHFIRSFKRYVGCTPHEYLLQYRLRQSKRLLLSSDLTVEQIAEDCGFNSASHFARAFRQETDISPTAFRAISF
;
A
#
# COMPACT_ATOMS: atom_id res chain seq x y z
N VAL A 1 -15.46 -2.54 -19.25
CA VAL A 1 -15.53 -1.84 -17.98
C VAL A 1 -14.13 -1.75 -17.38
N ILE A 2 -13.85 -0.60 -16.87
CA ILE A 2 -12.50 -0.25 -16.40
C ILE A 2 -12.04 -1.08 -15.24
N SER A 3 -12.94 -1.42 -14.33
CA SER A 3 -12.64 -2.31 -13.22
C SER A 3 -12.13 -3.67 -13.72
N GLU A 4 -12.61 -4.13 -14.87
CA GLU A 4 -12.13 -5.40 -15.46
C GLU A 4 -10.72 -5.26 -16.01
N LEU A 5 -10.40 -4.13 -16.64
CA LEU A 5 -9.05 -3.90 -17.16
C LEU A 5 -8.01 -3.90 -16.03
N LEU A 6 -8.30 -3.23 -14.93
CA LEU A 6 -7.36 -3.07 -13.82
C LEU A 6 -7.46 -4.18 -12.77
N ALA A 7 -8.49 -5.02 -12.83
CA ALA A 7 -8.73 -6.04 -11.81
C ALA A 7 -7.53 -6.95 -11.54
N PRO A 8 -6.78 -7.45 -12.55
CA PRO A 8 -5.62 -8.29 -12.26
C PRO A 8 -4.56 -7.58 -11.43
N ALA A 9 -4.31 -6.31 -11.73
CA ALA A 9 -3.31 -5.52 -10.99
C ALA A 9 -3.78 -5.26 -9.55
N LEU A 10 -5.03 -4.88 -9.37
CA LEU A 10 -5.58 -4.63 -8.04
C LEU A 10 -5.57 -5.89 -7.18
N ALA A 11 -5.94 -7.03 -7.75
CA ALA A 11 -5.92 -8.31 -7.04
C ALA A 11 -4.49 -8.67 -6.62
N TYR A 12 -3.52 -8.45 -7.51
CA TYR A 12 -2.13 -8.72 -7.21
C TYR A 12 -1.63 -7.84 -6.07
N ILE A 13 -1.93 -6.54 -6.11
CA ILE A 13 -1.55 -5.60 -5.05
C ILE A 13 -2.11 -6.06 -3.70
N HIS A 14 -3.38 -6.44 -3.67
CA HIS A 14 -4.02 -6.86 -2.42
C HIS A 14 -3.41 -8.14 -1.85
N GLY A 15 -2.96 -9.04 -2.72
CA GLY A 15 -2.37 -10.30 -2.28
C GLY A 15 -0.86 -10.25 -2.03
N HIS A 16 -0.16 -9.21 -2.53
CA HIS A 16 1.30 -9.13 -2.50
C HIS A 16 1.81 -7.75 -2.07
N PHE A 17 1.02 -7.01 -1.30
CA PHE A 17 1.36 -5.61 -0.96
C PHE A 17 2.68 -5.47 -0.21
N ALA A 18 3.12 -6.53 0.49
CA ALA A 18 4.38 -6.51 1.24
C ALA A 18 5.61 -6.77 0.37
N ASP A 19 5.40 -7.21 -0.86
CA ASP A 19 6.49 -7.54 -1.79
C ASP A 19 6.89 -6.31 -2.61
N ASP A 20 8.05 -6.39 -3.24
CA ASP A 20 8.44 -5.41 -4.25
C ASP A 20 7.55 -5.60 -5.48
N ILE A 21 6.80 -4.56 -5.84
CA ILE A 21 5.89 -4.61 -6.96
C ILE A 21 6.38 -3.67 -8.05
N SER A 22 6.59 -4.21 -9.24
CA SER A 22 7.02 -3.46 -10.42
C SER A 22 5.81 -2.96 -11.20
N LEU A 23 5.84 -1.67 -11.61
CA LEU A 23 4.80 -1.12 -12.48
C LEU A 23 4.74 -1.85 -13.82
N ASN A 24 5.89 -2.27 -14.35
CA ASN A 24 5.92 -3.05 -15.59
C ASN A 24 5.16 -4.37 -15.44
N ASP A 25 5.37 -5.06 -14.33
CA ASP A 25 4.69 -6.32 -14.06
C ASP A 25 3.17 -6.13 -13.96
N LEU A 26 2.74 -5.09 -13.26
CA LEU A 26 1.31 -4.78 -13.14
C LEU A 26 0.69 -4.46 -14.50
N ALA A 27 1.39 -3.68 -15.32
CA ALA A 27 0.91 -3.35 -16.66
C ALA A 27 0.79 -4.60 -17.53
N GLU A 28 1.78 -5.48 -17.46
CA GLU A 28 1.74 -6.76 -18.20
C GLU A 28 0.55 -7.62 -17.80
N MET A 29 0.24 -7.67 -16.53
CA MET A 29 -0.94 -8.42 -16.03
C MET A 29 -2.23 -7.89 -16.65
N CYS A 30 -2.28 -6.60 -16.94
CA CYS A 30 -3.44 -5.97 -17.56
C CYS A 30 -3.37 -5.94 -19.09
N GLY A 31 -2.28 -6.43 -19.67
CA GLY A 31 -2.12 -6.49 -21.12
C GLY A 31 -1.94 -5.14 -21.80
N ILE A 32 -1.40 -4.14 -21.10
CA ILE A 32 -1.22 -2.79 -21.62
C ILE A 32 0.19 -2.28 -21.29
N SER A 33 0.58 -1.18 -21.95
CA SER A 33 1.88 -0.55 -21.69
C SER A 33 1.91 0.09 -20.30
N LYS A 34 3.11 0.30 -19.79
CA LYS A 34 3.31 0.95 -18.51
C LYS A 34 2.66 2.34 -18.47
N SER A 35 2.85 3.13 -19.54
CA SER A 35 2.27 4.48 -19.62
C SER A 35 0.75 4.44 -19.62
N HIS A 36 0.18 3.54 -20.38
CA HIS A 36 -1.27 3.36 -20.44
C HIS A 36 -1.80 2.91 -19.08
N PHE A 37 -1.10 1.99 -18.43
CA PHE A 37 -1.48 1.50 -17.12
C PHE A 37 -1.54 2.63 -16.08
N ILE A 38 -0.49 3.45 -16.00
CA ILE A 38 -0.43 4.55 -15.04
C ILE A 38 -1.56 5.54 -15.27
N ARG A 39 -1.80 5.92 -16.55
CA ARG A 39 -2.89 6.86 -16.87
C ARG A 39 -4.26 6.29 -16.54
N SER A 40 -4.51 5.05 -16.90
CA SER A 40 -5.79 4.40 -16.63
C SER A 40 -6.03 4.23 -15.14
N PHE A 41 -4.99 3.82 -14.42
CA PHE A 41 -5.08 3.64 -12.98
C PHE A 41 -5.45 4.95 -12.29
N LYS A 42 -4.71 6.03 -12.60
CA LYS A 42 -4.99 7.34 -12.00
C LYS A 42 -6.38 7.85 -12.36
N ARG A 43 -6.79 7.65 -13.60
CA ARG A 43 -8.10 8.11 -14.08
C ARG A 43 -9.25 7.41 -13.36
N TYR A 44 -9.14 6.10 -13.13
CA TYR A 44 -10.26 5.31 -12.65
C TYR A 44 -10.20 4.97 -11.17
N VAL A 45 -9.02 4.89 -10.59
CA VAL A 45 -8.84 4.65 -9.17
C VAL A 45 -8.74 5.96 -8.39
N GLY A 46 -8.27 7.03 -9.04
CA GLY A 46 -8.18 8.36 -8.43
C GLY A 46 -6.81 8.73 -7.91
N CYS A 47 -5.85 7.80 -7.93
CA CYS A 47 -4.48 8.05 -7.51
C CYS A 47 -3.54 7.18 -8.34
N THR A 48 -2.23 7.43 -8.24
CA THR A 48 -1.24 6.61 -8.94
C THR A 48 -1.17 5.22 -8.32
N PRO A 49 -0.67 4.21 -9.07
CA PRO A 49 -0.46 2.88 -8.50
C PRO A 49 0.46 2.90 -7.27
N HIS A 50 1.49 3.74 -7.31
CA HIS A 50 2.42 3.87 -6.19
C HIS A 50 1.74 4.43 -4.94
N GLU A 51 0.94 5.48 -5.11
CA GLU A 51 0.15 6.05 -4.01
C GLU A 51 -0.86 5.04 -3.45
N TYR A 52 -1.50 4.30 -4.34
CA TYR A 52 -2.46 3.27 -3.93
C TYR A 52 -1.79 2.19 -3.08
N LEU A 53 -0.63 1.70 -3.52
CA LEU A 53 0.13 0.68 -2.80
C LEU A 53 0.53 1.19 -1.40
N LEU A 54 1.02 2.43 -1.33
CA LEU A 54 1.41 3.03 -0.06
C LEU A 54 0.20 3.12 0.88
N GLN A 55 -0.93 3.60 0.39
CA GLN A 55 -2.15 3.71 1.19
C GLN A 55 -2.63 2.33 1.66
N TYR A 56 -2.54 1.34 0.81
CA TYR A 56 -2.92 -0.02 1.17
C TYR A 56 -2.01 -0.58 2.27
N ARG A 57 -0.70 -0.39 2.15
CA ARG A 57 0.26 -0.79 3.17
C ARG A 57 -0.02 -0.13 4.51
N LEU A 58 -0.30 1.17 4.49
CA LEU A 58 -0.63 1.92 5.72
C LEU A 58 -1.93 1.41 6.35
N ARG A 59 -2.94 1.12 5.53
CA ARG A 59 -4.20 0.57 6.02
C ARG A 59 -3.98 -0.77 6.72
N GLN A 60 -3.18 -1.66 6.14
CA GLN A 60 -2.86 -2.94 6.75
C GLN A 60 -2.07 -2.75 8.05
N SER A 61 -1.18 -1.76 8.09
CA SER A 61 -0.41 -1.47 9.29
C SER A 61 -1.31 -1.00 10.44
N LYS A 62 -2.32 -0.18 10.15
CA LYS A 62 -3.28 0.26 11.16
C LYS A 62 -4.01 -0.93 11.78
N ARG A 63 -4.42 -1.87 10.95
CA ARG A 63 -5.09 -3.08 11.42
C ARG A 63 -4.19 -3.87 12.37
N LEU A 64 -2.91 -4.05 12.01
CA LEU A 64 -1.96 -4.78 12.84
C LEU A 64 -1.63 -4.04 14.15
N LEU A 65 -1.54 -2.70 14.09
CA LEU A 65 -1.31 -1.90 15.30
C LEU A 65 -2.44 -2.09 16.33
N LEU A 66 -3.67 -2.26 15.85
CA LEU A 66 -4.84 -2.38 16.73
C LEU A 66 -5.12 -3.83 17.16
N SER A 67 -4.76 -4.80 16.33
CA SER A 67 -5.18 -6.20 16.55
C SER A 67 -4.06 -7.15 16.95
N SER A 68 -2.82 -6.68 17.05
CA SER A 68 -1.68 -7.56 17.35
C SER A 68 -0.73 -6.91 18.35
N ASP A 69 0.16 -7.74 18.91
CA ASP A 69 1.23 -7.31 19.80
C ASP A 69 2.57 -7.19 19.06
N LEU A 70 2.56 -7.23 17.73
CA LEU A 70 3.76 -7.09 16.92
C LEU A 70 4.43 -5.75 17.20
N THR A 71 5.76 -5.73 17.19
CA THR A 71 6.50 -4.48 17.33
C THR A 71 6.28 -3.60 16.10
N VAL A 72 6.53 -2.30 16.24
CA VAL A 72 6.45 -1.37 15.10
C VAL A 72 7.39 -1.82 13.99
N GLU A 73 8.59 -2.30 14.34
CA GLU A 73 9.56 -2.81 13.39
C GLU A 73 9.03 -4.03 12.61
N GLN A 74 8.38 -4.95 13.30
CA GLN A 74 7.79 -6.13 12.65
C GLN A 74 6.64 -5.73 11.74
N ILE A 75 5.80 -4.81 12.18
CA ILE A 75 4.68 -4.30 11.36
C ILE A 75 5.21 -3.63 10.09
N ALA A 76 6.26 -2.81 10.22
CA ALA A 76 6.89 -2.16 9.07
C ALA A 76 7.34 -3.20 8.04
N GLU A 77 8.02 -4.24 8.50
CA GLU A 77 8.49 -5.32 7.62
C GLU A 77 7.33 -6.09 7.00
N ASP A 78 6.35 -6.47 7.81
CA ASP A 78 5.19 -7.25 7.34
C ASP A 78 4.34 -6.49 6.33
N CYS A 79 4.36 -5.16 6.38
CA CYS A 79 3.59 -4.32 5.46
C CYS A 79 4.40 -3.84 4.25
N GLY A 80 5.66 -4.28 4.12
CA GLY A 80 6.47 -3.99 2.94
C GLY A 80 7.25 -2.70 2.97
N PHE A 81 7.43 -2.09 4.13
CA PHE A 81 8.28 -0.91 4.27
C PHE A 81 9.74 -1.32 4.42
N ASN A 82 10.64 -0.54 3.82
CA ASN A 82 12.08 -0.84 3.83
C ASN A 82 12.71 -0.71 5.22
N SER A 83 12.13 0.14 6.07
CA SER A 83 12.64 0.36 7.43
C SER A 83 11.52 0.86 8.31
N ALA A 84 11.72 0.73 9.62
CA ALA A 84 10.79 1.29 10.61
C ALA A 84 10.73 2.82 10.51
N SER A 85 11.85 3.46 10.18
CA SER A 85 11.91 4.92 10.00
C SER A 85 11.07 5.37 8.81
N HIS A 86 11.16 4.65 7.69
CA HIS A 86 10.35 4.94 6.52
C HIS A 86 8.86 4.76 6.82
N PHE A 87 8.53 3.67 7.49
CA PHE A 87 7.15 3.40 7.91
C PHE A 87 6.62 4.52 8.81
N ALA A 88 7.36 4.87 9.85
CA ALA A 88 6.94 5.90 10.80
C ALA A 88 6.70 7.23 10.12
N ARG A 89 7.56 7.61 9.18
CA ARG A 89 7.43 8.86 8.43
C ARG A 89 6.19 8.85 7.54
N ALA A 90 5.99 7.78 6.78
CA ALA A 90 4.83 7.64 5.92
C ALA A 90 3.52 7.63 6.72
N PHE A 91 3.53 6.90 7.84
CA PHE A 91 2.37 6.82 8.71
C PHE A 91 2.01 8.19 9.29
N ARG A 92 3.02 8.93 9.76
CA ARG A 92 2.81 10.25 10.34
C ARG A 92 2.32 11.26 9.30
N GLN A 93 2.81 11.19 8.07
CA GLN A 93 2.32 12.04 6.99
C GLN A 93 0.83 11.80 6.72
N GLU A 94 0.38 10.56 6.83
CA GLU A 94 -1.01 10.20 6.55
C GLU A 94 -1.94 10.50 7.74
N THR A 95 -1.48 10.26 8.97
CA THR A 95 -2.34 10.28 10.17
C THR A 95 -2.04 11.42 11.12
N ASP A 96 -0.95 12.17 10.90
CA ASP A 96 -0.43 13.23 11.77
C ASP A 96 0.15 12.74 13.09
N ILE A 97 0.14 11.42 13.35
CA ILE A 97 0.71 10.84 14.57
C ILE A 97 1.60 9.65 14.23
N SER A 98 2.46 9.27 15.18
CA SER A 98 3.34 8.12 15.00
C SER A 98 2.55 6.80 15.13
N PRO A 99 3.09 5.69 14.59
CA PRO A 99 2.46 4.37 14.79
C PRO A 99 2.29 4.02 16.27
N THR A 100 3.29 4.32 17.10
CA THR A 100 3.26 4.07 18.54
C THR A 100 2.14 4.86 19.21
N ALA A 101 2.02 6.14 18.86
CA ALA A 101 0.95 6.99 19.37
C ALA A 101 -0.43 6.50 18.93
N PHE A 102 -0.54 6.08 17.67
CA PHE A 102 -1.78 5.52 17.13
C PHE A 102 -2.24 4.30 17.93
N ARG A 103 -1.32 3.38 18.20
CA ARG A 103 -1.61 2.19 19.01
C ARG A 103 -2.10 2.58 20.41
N ALA A 104 -1.45 3.57 21.02
CA ALA A 104 -1.75 3.96 22.40
C ALA A 104 -3.11 4.62 22.55
N ILE A 105 -3.55 5.43 21.59
CA ILE A 105 -4.80 6.19 21.69
C ILE A 105 -6.03 5.38 21.26
N SER A 106 -5.83 4.17 20.77
CA SER A 106 -6.93 3.34 20.26
C SER A 106 -7.66 2.56 21.37
N PHE A 107 -7.35 2.84 22.60
CA PHE A 107 -8.01 2.21 23.75
C PHE A 107 -8.63 3.20 24.69
#